data_8c73dff9defc3c09e0889f4c062c8277
#
_entry.id   8c73dff9defc3c09e0889f4c062c8277
#
_cell.length_a   1.000
_cell.length_b   1.000
_cell.length_c   1.000
_cell.angle_alpha   90.00
_cell.angle_beta   90.00
_cell.angle_gamma   90.00
#
_symmetry.space_group_name_H-M   'P 1'
#
loop_
_entity.id
_entity.type
_entity.pdbx_description
1 polymer ?
#
loop_
_entity_poly.entity_id
_entity_poly.type
_entity_poly.pdbx_seq_one_letter_code
_entity_poly.pdbx_strand_id
1 'polypeptide(L)'
;MKATLYTIECISNLHVGSGQDNDGVIDGLIQRDVVTDLPCINASSLKGALREHCEEWNKNHKEDEKKVNVVKLFGKKVGGEENCEAGEYRFLDASILSIPRPSVNAPFVQVTCDEVVTELQDKASLFGVGLGDNEEKTILDLANVSEQNKCSYKDFKKYSNNDELPVIARNCLENGVSKNLWYEQVLPRKSRLAFFILHDDGEINKAFDSAITSVPVQIGANASVGYGICVIKKC
;
A
#
# COMPACT_ATOMS: atom_id res chain seq x y z
N MET A 1 -15.81 11.39 -14.00
CA MET A 1 -14.99 10.51 -13.14
C MET A 1 -14.26 11.40 -12.16
N LYS A 2 -14.35 11.10 -10.87
CA LYS A 2 -13.66 11.80 -9.77
C LYS A 2 -12.62 10.88 -9.16
N ALA A 3 -11.74 11.43 -8.35
CA ALA A 3 -10.73 10.66 -7.64
C ALA A 3 -10.71 11.02 -6.16
N THR A 4 -10.38 10.05 -5.32
CA THR A 4 -10.09 10.25 -3.90
C THR A 4 -8.68 9.71 -3.63
N LEU A 5 -7.87 10.53 -2.99
CA LEU A 5 -6.51 10.19 -2.56
C LEU A 5 -6.54 9.59 -1.16
N TYR A 6 -5.76 8.54 -0.98
CA TYR A 6 -5.49 7.90 0.30
C TYR A 6 -4.01 7.69 0.50
N THR A 7 -3.59 7.71 1.76
CA THR A 7 -2.26 7.25 2.16
C THR A 7 -2.35 5.97 2.96
N ILE A 8 -1.32 5.13 2.87
CA ILE A 8 -1.12 3.91 3.63
C ILE A 8 0.12 4.10 4.50
N GLU A 9 0.03 3.90 5.80
CA GLU A 9 1.18 3.77 6.69
C GLU A 9 1.32 2.30 7.12
N CYS A 10 2.47 1.70 6.87
CA CYS A 10 2.80 0.36 7.33
C CYS A 10 3.08 0.37 8.84
N ILE A 11 2.22 -0.24 9.64
CA ILE A 11 2.41 -0.38 11.09
C ILE A 11 3.36 -1.55 11.40
N SER A 12 3.27 -2.60 10.61
CA SER A 12 4.21 -3.73 10.63
C SER A 12 4.92 -3.85 9.28
N ASN A 13 5.92 -4.73 9.18
CA ASN A 13 6.59 -5.00 7.92
C ASN A 13 5.57 -5.51 6.89
N LEU A 14 5.71 -5.05 5.65
CA LEU A 14 4.79 -5.37 4.57
C LEU A 14 5.48 -6.25 3.53
N HIS A 15 4.91 -7.41 3.24
CA HIS A 15 5.29 -8.25 2.12
C HIS A 15 4.12 -8.40 1.15
N VAL A 16 4.17 -7.66 0.05
CA VAL A 16 3.30 -7.88 -1.11
C VAL A 16 4.19 -8.47 -2.19
N GLY A 17 4.16 -9.79 -2.33
CA GLY A 17 5.06 -10.52 -3.21
C GLY A 17 4.84 -10.21 -4.69
N SER A 18 5.92 -10.19 -5.46
CA SER A 18 5.89 -9.96 -6.93
C SER A 18 5.17 -11.08 -7.68
N GLY A 19 5.01 -12.26 -7.06
CA GLY A 19 4.45 -13.45 -7.71
C GLY A 19 5.38 -14.09 -8.75
N GLN A 20 6.63 -13.66 -8.81
CA GLN A 20 7.66 -14.22 -9.69
C GLN A 20 8.60 -15.11 -8.87
N ASP A 21 8.91 -16.28 -9.41
CA ASP A 21 10.01 -17.09 -8.91
C ASP A 21 11.33 -16.34 -9.17
N ASN A 22 12.16 -16.27 -8.14
CA ASN A 22 13.44 -15.62 -8.24
C ASN A 22 14.56 -16.68 -8.09
N ASP A 23 15.41 -16.80 -9.12
CA ASP A 23 16.58 -17.69 -9.09
C ASP A 23 17.72 -17.13 -8.19
N GLY A 24 17.47 -16.03 -7.50
CA GLY A 24 18.43 -15.39 -6.58
C GLY A 24 18.39 -15.98 -5.17
N VAL A 25 19.17 -15.37 -4.27
CA VAL A 25 19.24 -15.76 -2.84
C VAL A 25 17.95 -15.41 -2.09
N ILE A 26 17.17 -14.45 -2.58
CA ILE A 26 15.91 -14.01 -1.98
C ILE A 26 14.77 -14.69 -2.73
N ASP A 27 14.04 -15.57 -2.05
CA ASP A 27 12.95 -16.34 -2.66
C ASP A 27 11.73 -15.47 -2.98
N GLY A 28 11.39 -14.51 -2.10
CA GLY A 28 10.24 -13.64 -2.26
C GLY A 28 10.64 -12.17 -2.32
N LEU A 29 10.53 -11.55 -3.51
CA LEU A 29 10.68 -10.09 -3.70
C LEU A 29 9.34 -9.39 -3.58
N ILE A 30 9.34 -8.13 -3.13
CA ILE A 30 8.15 -7.27 -3.12
C ILE A 30 7.84 -6.73 -4.51
N GLN A 31 6.60 -6.26 -4.68
CA GLN A 31 6.15 -5.61 -5.92
C GLN A 31 6.88 -4.30 -6.15
N ARG A 32 7.15 -4.04 -7.45
CA ARG A 32 7.81 -2.81 -7.91
C ARG A 32 7.10 -2.24 -9.12
N ASP A 33 7.09 -0.93 -9.19
CA ASP A 33 6.64 -0.20 -10.36
C ASP A 33 7.56 -0.48 -11.57
N VAL A 34 6.96 -0.79 -12.71
CA VAL A 34 7.69 -1.25 -13.91
C VAL A 34 8.51 -0.15 -14.58
N VAL A 35 8.23 1.12 -14.31
CA VAL A 35 8.90 2.28 -14.91
C VAL A 35 10.03 2.77 -14.01
N THR A 36 9.72 2.97 -12.73
CA THR A 36 10.64 3.58 -11.76
C THR A 36 11.48 2.56 -11.02
N ASP A 37 11.03 1.30 -10.97
CA ASP A 37 11.59 0.24 -10.14
C ASP A 37 11.52 0.56 -8.62
N LEU A 38 10.65 1.50 -8.23
CA LEU A 38 10.38 1.79 -6.84
C LEU A 38 9.35 0.79 -6.26
N PRO A 39 9.40 0.52 -4.93
CA PRO A 39 8.40 -0.33 -4.29
C PRO A 39 6.99 0.20 -4.48
N CYS A 40 6.05 -0.68 -4.76
CA CYS A 40 4.63 -0.34 -4.88
C CYS A 40 3.75 -1.49 -4.38
N ILE A 41 2.44 -1.24 -4.32
CA ILE A 41 1.42 -2.28 -4.20
C ILE A 41 0.59 -2.19 -5.48
N ASN A 42 0.63 -3.23 -6.31
CA ASN A 42 -0.15 -3.27 -7.54
C ASN A 42 -1.65 -3.14 -7.24
N ALA A 43 -2.38 -2.46 -8.09
CA ALA A 43 -3.82 -2.21 -7.95
C ALA A 43 -4.64 -3.49 -7.72
N SER A 44 -4.25 -4.60 -8.34
CA SER A 44 -4.90 -5.89 -8.13
C SER A 44 -4.75 -6.43 -6.71
N SER A 45 -3.54 -6.33 -6.15
CA SER A 45 -3.25 -6.74 -4.77
C SER A 45 -3.94 -5.84 -3.76
N LEU A 46 -3.89 -4.52 -3.98
CA LEU A 46 -4.56 -3.53 -3.15
C LEU A 46 -6.08 -3.74 -3.16
N LYS A 47 -6.66 -3.85 -4.36
CA LYS A 47 -8.10 -4.10 -4.54
C LYS A 47 -8.54 -5.39 -3.84
N GLY A 48 -7.75 -6.46 -3.97
CA GLY A 48 -8.01 -7.74 -3.32
C GLY A 48 -8.06 -7.62 -1.80
N ALA A 49 -7.04 -6.99 -1.21
CA ALA A 49 -6.94 -6.78 0.23
C ALA A 49 -8.10 -5.90 0.77
N LEU A 50 -8.39 -4.79 0.11
CA LEU A 50 -9.50 -3.90 0.51
C LEU A 50 -10.86 -4.58 0.38
N ARG A 51 -11.05 -5.42 -0.64
CA ARG A 51 -12.28 -6.21 -0.80
C ARG A 51 -12.47 -7.18 0.37
N GLU A 52 -11.44 -7.98 0.68
CA GLU A 52 -11.49 -8.94 1.78
C GLU A 52 -11.77 -8.23 3.11
N HIS A 53 -11.11 -7.11 3.35
CA HIS A 53 -11.35 -6.27 4.51
C HIS A 53 -12.81 -5.79 4.61
N CYS A 54 -13.40 -5.31 3.50
CA CYS A 54 -14.81 -4.88 3.46
C CYS A 54 -15.77 -6.06 3.64
N GLU A 55 -15.47 -7.25 3.11
CA GLU A 55 -16.25 -8.46 3.33
C GLU A 55 -16.26 -8.85 4.82
N GLU A 56 -15.11 -8.72 5.50
CA GLU A 56 -14.99 -8.98 6.94
C GLU A 56 -15.67 -7.90 7.79
N TRP A 57 -15.48 -6.62 7.42
CA TRP A 57 -16.20 -5.50 8.02
C TRP A 57 -17.70 -5.73 8.04
N ASN A 58 -18.28 -6.17 6.93
CA ASN A 58 -19.71 -6.46 6.80
C ASN A 58 -20.20 -7.60 7.71
N LYS A 59 -19.35 -8.58 8.03
CA LYS A 59 -19.70 -9.66 8.98
C LYS A 59 -19.84 -9.13 10.39
N ASN A 60 -19.03 -8.14 10.76
CA ASN A 60 -18.98 -7.56 12.10
C ASN A 60 -19.99 -6.41 12.31
N HIS A 61 -20.51 -5.82 11.22
CA HIS A 61 -21.48 -4.73 11.26
C HIS A 61 -22.82 -5.21 10.68
N LYS A 62 -23.83 -5.33 11.56
CA LYS A 62 -25.17 -5.81 11.18
C LYS A 62 -26.08 -4.71 10.66
N GLU A 63 -25.79 -3.44 10.98
CA GLU A 63 -26.54 -2.27 10.53
C GLU A 63 -26.29 -2.04 9.04
N ASP A 64 -27.37 -1.97 8.23
CA ASP A 64 -27.25 -1.85 6.78
C ASP A 64 -26.58 -0.55 6.33
N GLU A 65 -26.73 0.53 7.10
CA GLU A 65 -26.08 1.82 6.79
C GLU A 65 -24.55 1.79 6.88
N LYS A 66 -23.99 0.84 7.63
CA LYS A 66 -22.54 0.66 7.80
C LYS A 66 -21.96 -0.38 6.85
N LYS A 67 -22.82 -1.12 6.14
CA LYS A 67 -22.36 -2.16 5.21
C LYS A 67 -21.86 -1.57 3.90
N VAL A 68 -20.75 -2.11 3.46
CA VAL A 68 -20.17 -1.81 2.15
C VAL A 68 -20.83 -2.69 1.08
N ASN A 69 -21.35 -2.11 0.02
CA ASN A 69 -21.83 -2.89 -1.12
C ASN A 69 -20.62 -3.37 -1.95
N VAL A 70 -20.02 -4.48 -1.51
CA VAL A 70 -18.78 -5.01 -2.10
C VAL A 70 -18.95 -5.37 -3.57
N VAL A 71 -20.10 -5.94 -3.97
CA VAL A 71 -20.33 -6.30 -5.38
C VAL A 71 -20.39 -5.06 -6.26
N LYS A 72 -21.10 -4.03 -5.82
CA LYS A 72 -21.20 -2.76 -6.56
C LYS A 72 -19.84 -2.09 -6.74
N LEU A 73 -19.05 -1.99 -5.66
CA LEU A 73 -17.79 -1.24 -5.69
C LEU A 73 -16.64 -2.03 -6.34
N PHE A 74 -16.54 -3.33 -6.05
CA PHE A 74 -15.40 -4.16 -6.48
C PHE A 74 -15.73 -5.09 -7.67
N GLY A 75 -17.01 -5.26 -8.01
CA GLY A 75 -17.46 -6.22 -9.02
C GLY A 75 -17.76 -7.61 -8.46
N LYS A 76 -18.27 -8.52 -9.26
CA LYS A 76 -18.47 -9.93 -8.87
C LYS A 76 -17.16 -10.69 -8.87
N LYS A 77 -17.01 -11.66 -7.94
CA LYS A 77 -15.90 -12.63 -8.01
C LYS A 77 -16.09 -13.53 -9.23
N VAL A 78 -15.02 -13.76 -9.98
CA VAL A 78 -15.01 -14.70 -11.10
C VAL A 78 -15.00 -16.13 -10.53
N GLY A 79 -16.09 -16.87 -10.72
CA GLY A 79 -16.21 -18.24 -10.23
C GLY A 79 -17.53 -18.86 -10.66
N GLY A 80 -17.71 -19.09 -11.97
CA GLY A 80 -18.91 -19.68 -12.57
C GLY A 80 -19.24 -19.08 -13.93
N GLU A 81 -20.17 -19.69 -14.64
CA GLU A 81 -20.66 -19.30 -15.97
C GLU A 81 -21.49 -17.98 -16.00
N GLU A 82 -21.60 -17.26 -14.88
CA GLU A 82 -22.35 -16.02 -14.77
C GLU A 82 -21.52 -14.82 -15.22
N ASN A 83 -22.17 -13.86 -15.89
CA ASN A 83 -21.60 -12.62 -16.37
C ASN A 83 -20.73 -11.91 -15.34
N CYS A 84 -19.49 -11.62 -15.71
CA CYS A 84 -18.55 -10.86 -14.92
C CYS A 84 -19.02 -9.39 -14.90
N GLU A 85 -19.45 -8.87 -13.75
CA GLU A 85 -19.78 -7.46 -13.58
C GLU A 85 -18.57 -6.71 -13.04
N ALA A 86 -18.13 -5.67 -13.77
CA ALA A 86 -17.09 -4.77 -13.30
C ALA A 86 -17.59 -3.92 -12.11
N GLY A 87 -16.73 -3.67 -11.14
CA GLY A 87 -17.04 -2.74 -10.05
C GLY A 87 -16.97 -1.28 -10.50
N GLU A 88 -17.65 -0.42 -9.77
CA GLU A 88 -17.65 1.03 -10.02
C GLU A 88 -16.32 1.71 -9.67
N TYR A 89 -15.53 1.12 -8.76
CA TYR A 89 -14.25 1.68 -8.34
C TYR A 89 -13.09 1.15 -9.15
N ARG A 90 -12.22 2.08 -9.56
CA ARG A 90 -10.96 1.79 -10.23
C ARG A 90 -9.83 2.14 -9.29
N PHE A 91 -9.12 1.14 -8.82
CA PHE A 91 -7.99 1.28 -7.93
C PHE A 91 -6.73 1.52 -8.77
N LEU A 92 -5.94 2.51 -8.41
CA LEU A 92 -4.60 2.67 -8.95
C LEU A 92 -3.57 2.01 -8.03
N ASP A 93 -2.37 1.76 -8.56
CA ASP A 93 -1.27 1.24 -7.76
C ASP A 93 -0.96 2.18 -6.59
N ALA A 94 -0.63 1.63 -5.43
CA ALA A 94 -0.11 2.42 -4.33
C ALA A 94 1.40 2.61 -4.51
N SER A 95 1.79 3.82 -4.91
CA SER A 95 3.19 4.20 -5.10
C SER A 95 3.84 4.53 -3.78
N ILE A 96 5.13 4.20 -3.61
CA ILE A 96 5.90 4.60 -2.42
C ILE A 96 5.94 6.12 -2.31
N LEU A 97 5.73 6.62 -1.09
CA LEU A 97 5.79 8.05 -0.78
C LEU A 97 6.99 8.37 0.10
N SER A 98 7.28 7.53 1.08
CA SER A 98 8.47 7.65 1.93
C SER A 98 8.84 6.33 2.58
N ILE A 99 10.12 6.22 2.95
CA ILE A 99 10.67 5.06 3.66
C ILE A 99 11.44 5.50 4.90
N PRO A 100 11.43 4.72 5.99
CA PRO A 100 12.25 4.98 7.16
C PRO A 100 13.69 4.56 6.91
N ARG A 101 14.65 5.36 7.40
CA ARG A 101 16.07 5.04 7.41
C ARG A 101 16.63 5.13 8.82
N PRO A 102 17.51 4.22 9.24
CA PRO A 102 18.22 4.35 10.51
C PRO A 102 18.94 5.70 10.60
N SER A 103 18.99 6.27 11.78
CA SER A 103 19.64 7.56 12.02
C SER A 103 20.50 7.46 13.28
N VAL A 104 21.58 8.23 13.34
CA VAL A 104 22.42 8.33 14.53
C VAL A 104 21.81 9.23 15.60
N ASN A 105 20.94 10.16 15.20
CA ASN A 105 20.35 11.16 16.09
C ASN A 105 18.91 10.83 16.53
N ALA A 106 18.28 9.82 15.90
CA ALA A 106 16.92 9.39 16.19
C ALA A 106 16.81 7.89 15.85
N PRO A 107 15.79 7.17 16.35
CA PRO A 107 15.57 5.76 16.00
C PRO A 107 15.48 5.52 14.48
N PHE A 108 14.93 6.48 13.76
CA PHE A 108 14.90 6.54 12.30
C PHE A 108 14.57 7.96 11.83
N VAL A 109 14.84 8.24 10.59
CA VAL A 109 14.32 9.40 9.84
C VAL A 109 13.51 8.91 8.67
N GLN A 110 12.45 9.65 8.35
CA GLN A 110 11.63 9.38 7.17
C GLN A 110 12.23 10.15 6.00
N VAL A 111 12.43 9.49 4.85
CA VAL A 111 13.02 10.12 3.67
C VAL A 111 12.11 9.98 2.44
N THR A 112 12.16 10.98 1.57
CA THR A 112 11.55 11.03 0.24
C THR A 112 12.46 11.79 -0.72
N CYS A 113 12.05 11.98 -1.97
CA CYS A 113 12.75 12.80 -2.95
C CYS A 113 11.76 13.66 -3.76
N ASP A 114 12.28 14.67 -4.45
CA ASP A 114 11.45 15.62 -5.20
C ASP A 114 10.68 14.93 -6.33
N GLU A 115 11.25 13.93 -6.97
CA GLU A 115 10.60 13.19 -8.06
C GLU A 115 9.35 12.43 -7.58
N VAL A 116 9.39 11.84 -6.39
CA VAL A 116 8.23 11.17 -5.77
C VAL A 116 7.14 12.19 -5.41
N VAL A 117 7.54 13.34 -4.87
CA VAL A 117 6.62 14.44 -4.53
C VAL A 117 5.96 14.97 -5.79
N THR A 118 6.73 15.26 -6.84
CA THR A 118 6.24 15.76 -8.12
C THR A 118 5.30 14.79 -8.79
N GLU A 119 5.62 13.49 -8.80
CA GLU A 119 4.74 12.46 -9.37
C GLU A 119 3.37 12.44 -8.69
N LEU A 120 3.32 12.58 -7.36
CA LEU A 120 2.04 12.63 -6.64
C LEU A 120 1.29 13.93 -6.93
N GLN A 121 1.97 15.08 -7.04
CA GLN A 121 1.37 16.36 -7.44
C GLN A 121 0.74 16.28 -8.84
N ASP A 122 1.48 15.75 -9.80
CA ASP A 122 1.02 15.60 -11.18
C ASP A 122 -0.23 14.70 -11.25
N LYS A 123 -0.23 13.57 -10.53
CA LYS A 123 -1.40 12.69 -10.45
C LYS A 123 -2.59 13.38 -9.77
N ALA A 124 -2.37 14.09 -8.67
CA ALA A 124 -3.42 14.82 -7.97
C ALA A 124 -4.04 15.90 -8.87
N SER A 125 -3.20 16.67 -9.56
CA SER A 125 -3.62 17.69 -10.54
C SER A 125 -4.42 17.04 -11.68
N LEU A 126 -3.90 15.97 -12.29
CA LEU A 126 -4.57 15.26 -13.38
C LEU A 126 -5.97 14.78 -12.99
N PHE A 127 -6.14 14.31 -11.76
CA PHE A 127 -7.42 13.80 -11.27
C PHE A 127 -8.28 14.85 -10.56
N GLY A 128 -7.83 16.10 -10.48
CA GLY A 128 -8.56 17.20 -9.85
C GLY A 128 -8.68 17.05 -8.32
N VAL A 129 -7.72 16.40 -7.68
CA VAL A 129 -7.64 16.28 -6.22
C VAL A 129 -6.84 17.48 -5.69
N GLY A 130 -7.52 18.36 -4.93
CA GLY A 130 -6.87 19.54 -4.35
C GLY A 130 -5.98 19.17 -3.17
N LEU A 131 -4.72 19.62 -3.21
CA LEU A 131 -3.74 19.45 -2.13
C LEU A 131 -3.57 20.72 -1.27
N GLY A 132 -4.41 21.74 -1.48
CA GLY A 132 -4.35 23.01 -0.79
C GLY A 132 -3.37 24.00 -1.43
N ASP A 133 -3.11 25.13 -0.73
CA ASP A 133 -2.32 26.25 -1.29
C ASP A 133 -0.81 25.94 -1.37
N ASN A 134 -0.32 24.99 -0.59
CA ASN A 134 1.08 24.55 -0.62
C ASN A 134 1.12 23.01 -0.77
N GLU A 135 1.02 22.57 -2.01
CA GLU A 135 0.93 21.15 -2.36
C GLU A 135 2.16 20.35 -1.91
N GLU A 136 3.36 20.89 -2.11
CA GLU A 136 4.61 20.23 -1.69
C GLU A 136 4.62 19.99 -0.19
N LYS A 137 4.30 21.00 0.61
CA LYS A 137 4.22 20.87 2.06
C LYS A 137 3.18 19.85 2.47
N THR A 138 2.00 19.87 1.83
CA THR A 138 0.95 18.89 2.09
C THR A 138 1.45 17.46 1.83
N ILE A 139 2.15 17.23 0.72
CA ILE A 139 2.70 15.92 0.40
C ILE A 139 3.78 15.50 1.39
N LEU A 140 4.66 16.41 1.80
CA LEU A 140 5.66 16.12 2.82
C LEU A 140 5.04 15.77 4.18
N ASP A 141 3.93 16.42 4.55
CA ASP A 141 3.16 16.07 5.74
C ASP A 141 2.52 14.68 5.60
N LEU A 142 1.95 14.34 4.45
CA LEU A 142 1.44 13.01 4.15
C LEU A 142 2.56 11.94 4.17
N ALA A 143 3.72 12.28 3.65
CA ALA A 143 4.92 11.45 3.69
C ALA A 143 5.53 11.33 5.10
N ASN A 144 5.16 12.22 6.02
CA ASN A 144 5.79 12.42 7.34
C ASN A 144 7.29 12.72 7.23
N VAL A 145 7.67 13.55 6.26
CA VAL A 145 9.05 13.92 5.97
C VAL A 145 9.22 15.42 6.20
N SER A 146 10.26 15.80 6.91
CA SER A 146 10.68 17.19 7.01
C SER A 146 11.52 17.58 5.79
N GLU A 147 11.49 18.86 5.38
CA GLU A 147 12.21 19.37 4.22
C GLU A 147 13.68 18.96 4.19
N GLN A 148 14.35 19.01 5.35
CA GLN A 148 15.75 18.62 5.51
C GLN A 148 16.04 17.13 5.31
N ASN A 149 15.01 16.30 5.27
CA ASN A 149 15.11 14.85 5.08
C ASN A 149 14.75 14.43 3.64
N LYS A 150 14.55 15.38 2.74
CA LYS A 150 14.53 15.09 1.31
C LYS A 150 15.94 14.67 0.87
N CYS A 151 16.03 13.63 0.09
CA CYS A 151 17.29 13.13 -0.47
C CYS A 151 17.25 13.19 -2.00
N SER A 152 18.39 12.96 -2.65
CA SER A 152 18.40 12.83 -4.11
C SER A 152 17.61 11.60 -4.56
N TYR A 153 17.05 11.63 -5.78
CA TYR A 153 16.39 10.45 -6.37
C TYR A 153 17.31 9.23 -6.41
N LYS A 154 18.60 9.46 -6.70
CA LYS A 154 19.62 8.39 -6.70
C LYS A 154 19.70 7.71 -5.33
N ASP A 155 19.74 8.49 -4.26
CA ASP A 155 19.81 7.96 -2.90
C ASP A 155 18.50 7.30 -2.49
N PHE A 156 17.35 7.90 -2.83
CA PHE A 156 16.04 7.29 -2.58
C PHE A 156 15.90 5.95 -3.29
N LYS A 157 16.29 5.90 -4.57
CA LYS A 157 16.30 4.64 -5.35
C LYS A 157 17.23 3.60 -4.74
N LYS A 158 18.43 4.02 -4.31
CA LYS A 158 19.35 3.13 -3.58
C LYS A 158 18.71 2.59 -2.30
N TYR A 159 18.13 3.45 -1.48
CA TYR A 159 17.50 3.04 -0.20
C TYR A 159 16.30 2.11 -0.36
N SER A 160 15.67 2.14 -1.50
CA SER A 160 14.48 1.33 -1.82
C SER A 160 14.77 0.14 -2.74
N ASN A 161 16.03 -0.10 -3.13
CA ASN A 161 16.40 -1.21 -4.02
C ASN A 161 16.40 -2.57 -3.28
N ASN A 162 16.62 -3.65 -4.04
CA ASN A 162 16.59 -5.01 -3.51
C ASN A 162 17.71 -5.30 -2.51
N ASP A 163 18.85 -4.61 -2.61
CA ASP A 163 20.01 -4.85 -1.74
C ASP A 163 19.91 -4.16 -0.39
N GLU A 164 19.13 -3.08 -0.32
CA GLU A 164 19.02 -2.23 0.88
C GLU A 164 17.73 -2.46 1.68
N LEU A 165 16.68 -2.98 1.04
CA LEU A 165 15.45 -3.32 1.76
C LEU A 165 15.67 -4.54 2.65
N PRO A 166 15.03 -4.57 3.84
CA PRO A 166 15.20 -5.68 4.77
C PRO A 166 14.76 -7.01 4.16
N VAL A 167 15.57 -8.04 4.39
CA VAL A 167 15.29 -9.43 4.06
C VAL A 167 15.15 -10.21 5.35
N ILE A 168 14.07 -10.95 5.49
CA ILE A 168 13.75 -11.74 6.67
C ILE A 168 13.87 -13.21 6.34
N ALA A 169 14.75 -13.91 7.07
CA ALA A 169 14.83 -15.35 7.01
C ALA A 169 13.63 -16.00 7.72
N ARG A 170 13.00 -16.93 7.06
CA ARG A 170 11.88 -17.71 7.61
C ARG A 170 12.18 -19.18 7.55
N ASN A 171 11.75 -19.90 8.57
CA ASN A 171 12.05 -21.31 8.70
C ASN A 171 10.80 -22.11 9.11
N CYS A 172 10.58 -23.22 8.44
CA CYS A 172 9.61 -24.22 8.86
C CYS A 172 10.34 -25.29 9.67
N LEU A 173 9.92 -25.47 10.91
CA LEU A 173 10.49 -26.47 11.81
C LEU A 173 9.55 -27.69 11.91
N GLU A 174 10.15 -28.88 11.89
CA GLU A 174 9.48 -30.13 12.22
C GLU A 174 10.27 -30.84 13.32
N ASN A 175 9.66 -31.05 14.46
CA ASN A 175 10.31 -31.63 15.67
C ASN A 175 11.60 -30.91 16.07
N GLY A 176 11.64 -29.58 15.92
CA GLY A 176 12.81 -28.75 16.24
C GLY A 176 13.92 -28.76 15.18
N VAL A 177 13.74 -29.46 14.07
CA VAL A 177 14.69 -29.52 12.96
C VAL A 177 14.16 -28.65 11.80
N SER A 178 15.06 -27.83 11.21
CA SER A 178 14.75 -27.03 10.03
C SER A 178 14.41 -27.94 8.86
N LYS A 179 13.22 -27.76 8.27
CA LYS A 179 12.78 -28.48 7.07
C LYS A 179 12.85 -27.60 5.83
N ASN A 180 12.54 -26.31 5.97
CA ASN A 180 12.57 -25.37 4.88
C ASN A 180 13.01 -24.01 5.41
N LEU A 181 13.95 -23.39 4.75
CA LEU A 181 14.44 -22.05 5.02
C LEU A 181 14.28 -21.22 3.74
N TRP A 182 13.64 -20.05 3.85
CA TRP A 182 13.50 -19.12 2.73
C TRP A 182 13.66 -17.68 3.19
N TYR A 183 13.93 -16.81 2.24
CA TYR A 183 14.19 -15.41 2.48
C TYR A 183 13.13 -14.55 1.78
N GLU A 184 12.49 -13.67 2.53
CA GLU A 184 11.47 -12.76 2.02
C GLU A 184 11.90 -11.31 2.23
N GLN A 185 11.88 -10.54 1.13
CA GLN A 185 12.08 -9.10 1.20
C GLN A 185 10.82 -8.43 1.76
N VAL A 186 10.99 -7.37 2.53
CA VAL A 186 9.87 -6.61 3.10
C VAL A 186 10.05 -5.11 2.91
N LEU A 187 8.94 -4.41 2.73
CA LEU A 187 8.89 -2.98 2.93
C LEU A 187 8.80 -2.74 4.46
N PRO A 188 9.73 -2.00 5.07
CA PRO A 188 9.80 -1.88 6.51
C PRO A 188 8.59 -1.14 7.09
N ARG A 189 8.24 -1.47 8.33
CA ARG A 189 7.25 -0.70 9.09
C ARG A 189 7.59 0.80 9.05
N LYS A 190 6.58 1.67 9.11
CA LYS A 190 6.66 3.12 8.92
C LYS A 190 6.84 3.59 7.48
N SER A 191 7.03 2.72 6.50
CA SER A 191 6.93 3.12 5.09
C SER A 191 5.55 3.66 4.80
N ARG A 192 5.48 4.65 3.91
CA ARG A 192 4.22 5.26 3.48
C ARG A 192 4.07 5.16 1.98
N LEU A 193 2.84 4.87 1.56
CA LEU A 193 2.44 4.80 0.15
C LEU A 193 1.22 5.69 -0.05
N ALA A 194 0.97 6.08 -1.30
CA ALA A 194 -0.23 6.83 -1.68
C ALA A 194 -0.91 6.16 -2.87
N PHE A 195 -2.24 6.16 -2.89
CA PHE A 195 -3.02 5.62 -4.00
C PHE A 195 -4.29 6.42 -4.26
N PHE A 196 -4.79 6.32 -5.47
CA PHE A 196 -6.04 6.93 -5.87
C PHE A 196 -7.10 5.87 -6.13
N ILE A 197 -8.34 6.21 -5.79
CA ILE A 197 -9.53 5.47 -6.23
C ILE A 197 -10.31 6.40 -7.14
N LEU A 198 -10.54 5.96 -8.39
CA LEU A 198 -11.40 6.65 -9.33
C LEU A 198 -12.82 6.11 -9.20
N HIS A 199 -13.80 7.02 -9.18
CA HIS A 199 -15.22 6.70 -9.06
C HIS A 199 -16.07 7.69 -9.86
N ASP A 200 -17.31 7.31 -10.17
CA ASP A 200 -18.20 8.15 -10.97
C ASP A 200 -19.16 8.98 -10.09
N ASP A 201 -19.35 8.59 -8.83
CA ASP A 201 -20.16 9.33 -7.85
C ASP A 201 -19.50 10.65 -7.44
N GLY A 202 -20.30 11.61 -6.97
CA GLY A 202 -19.83 12.91 -6.49
C GLY A 202 -18.86 12.83 -5.32
N GLU A 203 -19.07 11.85 -4.42
CA GLU A 203 -18.24 11.55 -3.25
C GLU A 203 -18.00 10.06 -3.16
N ILE A 204 -16.88 9.68 -2.52
CA ILE A 204 -16.60 8.29 -2.19
C ILE A 204 -17.70 7.74 -1.24
N ASN A 205 -18.07 6.47 -1.40
CA ASN A 205 -19.07 5.84 -0.54
C ASN A 205 -18.66 5.90 0.93
N LYS A 206 -19.50 6.47 1.80
CA LYS A 206 -19.20 6.71 3.22
C LYS A 206 -18.95 5.42 4.00
N ALA A 207 -19.71 4.36 3.72
CA ALA A 207 -19.50 3.08 4.40
C ALA A 207 -18.16 2.45 4.03
N PHE A 208 -17.77 2.52 2.75
CA PHE A 208 -16.47 2.09 2.29
C PHE A 208 -15.34 2.91 2.92
N ASP A 209 -15.45 4.25 2.86
CA ASP A 209 -14.46 5.16 3.46
C ASP A 209 -14.26 4.85 4.95
N SER A 210 -15.37 4.73 5.71
CA SER A 210 -15.33 4.34 7.12
C SER A 210 -14.69 2.97 7.33
N ALA A 211 -15.02 1.98 6.52
CA ALA A 211 -14.49 0.63 6.67
C ALA A 211 -12.97 0.59 6.54
N ILE A 212 -12.40 1.33 5.60
CA ILE A 212 -10.95 1.28 5.34
C ILE A 212 -10.12 2.27 6.17
N THR A 213 -10.75 3.32 6.75
CA THR A 213 -10.02 4.37 7.47
C THR A 213 -10.16 4.31 8.99
N SER A 214 -11.19 3.63 9.53
CA SER A 214 -11.45 3.62 10.98
C SER A 214 -10.70 2.53 11.74
N VAL A 215 -10.24 1.48 11.06
CA VAL A 215 -9.51 0.36 11.65
C VAL A 215 -8.32 -0.03 10.78
N PRO A 216 -7.29 -0.69 11.34
CA PRO A 216 -6.17 -1.19 10.53
C PRO A 216 -6.65 -2.21 9.48
N VAL A 217 -6.02 -2.16 8.32
CA VAL A 217 -6.27 -3.05 7.18
C VAL A 217 -5.10 -4.00 7.00
N GLN A 218 -5.39 -5.27 6.75
CA GLN A 218 -4.39 -6.27 6.38
C GLN A 218 -4.12 -6.21 4.88
N ILE A 219 -2.87 -5.98 4.48
CA ILE A 219 -2.44 -5.96 3.08
C ILE A 219 -1.26 -6.92 2.89
N GLY A 220 -1.28 -7.71 1.84
CA GLY A 220 -0.21 -8.63 1.50
C GLY A 220 -0.23 -9.95 2.27
N ALA A 221 0.89 -10.66 2.22
CA ALA A 221 1.04 -12.00 2.78
C ALA A 221 1.43 -11.99 4.26
N ASN A 222 1.46 -13.19 4.86
CA ASN A 222 2.00 -13.43 6.21
C ASN A 222 1.20 -12.76 7.36
N ALA A 223 -0.11 -12.59 7.19
CA ALA A 223 -1.01 -12.01 8.19
C ALA A 223 -0.91 -12.68 9.56
N SER A 224 -0.85 -14.03 9.60
CA SER A 224 -0.82 -14.82 10.83
C SER A 224 0.44 -14.60 11.68
N VAL A 225 1.50 -14.07 11.09
CA VAL A 225 2.74 -13.68 11.80
C VAL A 225 2.91 -12.16 11.92
N GLY A 226 1.80 -11.42 11.71
CA GLY A 226 1.72 -9.99 12.00
C GLY A 226 2.29 -9.06 10.92
N TYR A 227 2.47 -9.53 9.69
CA TYR A 227 2.89 -8.68 8.58
C TYR A 227 1.70 -7.95 7.97
N GLY A 228 1.95 -6.86 7.28
CA GLY A 228 0.99 -6.16 6.46
C GLY A 228 -0.11 -5.41 7.21
N ILE A 229 0.04 -5.17 8.50
CA ILE A 229 -0.89 -4.32 9.25
C ILE A 229 -0.64 -2.86 8.84
N CYS A 230 -1.64 -2.25 8.23
CA CYS A 230 -1.57 -0.91 7.67
C CYS A 230 -2.68 -0.03 8.21
N VAL A 231 -2.42 1.28 8.31
CA VAL A 231 -3.43 2.31 8.57
C VAL A 231 -3.61 3.13 7.29
N ILE A 232 -4.86 3.27 6.86
CA ILE A 232 -5.23 4.05 5.69
C ILE A 232 -5.85 5.37 6.15
N LYS A 233 -5.48 6.47 5.51
CA LYS A 233 -6.05 7.79 5.75
C LYS A 233 -6.48 8.40 4.44
N LYS A 234 -7.65 9.02 4.45
CA LYS A 234 -8.13 9.86 3.36
C LYS A 234 -7.44 11.22 3.41
N CYS A 235 -7.09 11.75 2.25
CA CYS A 235 -6.43 13.05 2.11
C CYS A 235 -7.38 14.09 1.53
#